data_7582d993bcf2c081f8c56047d0600a56
#
_entry.id   7582d993bcf2c081f8c56047d0600a56
#
_cell.length_a   1.000
_cell.length_b   1.000
_cell.length_c   1.000
_cell.angle_alpha   90.00
_cell.angle_beta   90.00
_cell.angle_gamma   90.00
#
_symmetry.space_group_name_H-M   'P 1'
#
loop_
_entity.id
_entity.type
_entity.pdbx_description
1 polymer ?
#
loop_
_entity_poly.entity_id
_entity_poly.type
_entity_poly.pdbx_seq_one_letter_code
_entity_poly.pdbx_strand_id
1 'polypeptide(L)'
;MNFDLVIRGGRVVDGSGLEAFHGDVGVVGDRIAAIGRIAERGRQEIDAEGQAVTPGFIDGHTHFDAQLFWDPQGANSCWHGVTSVVMGNCGFTLAPVRGDAHELVIRNLERAEDMDPAALAGGIDWEWETFPEYLDAVDRSPKAIHYAAQIGHSALRTWAMGERAFTQAASAEDMQRMAGQLEAALRAGALGFSTSRSEHHETSDDRPVASRVASWSELRELAGVMSRLGVGILEGGSENILSPDLDLRDEALEQMRGIAVDLRVPVTAGLMATRNEGPLMLDWLDAIAEQGGTAMGQTHCRGISVLLSFKTRLPFDLLPEWQPLRALPHDEQRRALADPELRLRLAQAAMQGDYRRWRGIGAMPREPDYDGIRVYEHGLPPNPTVREVAAQRGVDPALAMIELAVESDFEQLFIQPSLYPQDPDVLLAALRHPRTVMTFSDSGAHLSQICDASIQTXLLGHWVRXRQIXSLEEGVRELTQAPARFWGLSDRGLIREGMIADLNVLDPTRVGPAVPVVVEDLPGGGSRLSQRAEGIAATVVAGQVTLREGEPTGAMPGRLLRNRLAHR
;
A
#
# COMPACT_ATOMS: atom_id res chain seq x y z
N MET A 1 5.32 -2.43 -39.97
CA MET A 1 6.09 -2.00 -38.77
C MET A 1 6.65 -3.27 -38.10
N ASN A 2 7.86 -3.22 -37.54
CA ASN A 2 8.42 -4.38 -36.84
C ASN A 2 8.08 -4.26 -35.35
N PHE A 3 7.11 -5.04 -34.90
CA PHE A 3 6.68 -5.01 -33.50
C PHE A 3 7.55 -5.95 -32.65
N ASP A 4 7.94 -5.49 -31.47
CA ASP A 4 8.62 -6.34 -30.48
C ASP A 4 7.62 -7.27 -29.78
N LEU A 5 6.39 -6.77 -29.55
CA LEU A 5 5.31 -7.53 -28.95
C LEU A 5 3.99 -7.16 -29.62
N VAL A 6 3.13 -8.15 -29.90
CA VAL A 6 1.73 -7.90 -30.29
C VAL A 6 0.82 -8.71 -29.37
N ILE A 7 -0.13 -8.03 -28.75
CA ILE A 7 -1.20 -8.67 -27.97
C ILE A 7 -2.41 -8.78 -28.90
N ARG A 8 -2.89 -10.00 -29.13
CA ARG A 8 -3.87 -10.33 -30.19
C ARG A 8 -5.29 -10.49 -29.66
N GLY A 9 -6.24 -9.85 -30.35
CA GLY A 9 -7.66 -10.18 -30.27
C GLY A 9 -8.33 -9.94 -28.93
N GLY A 10 -7.74 -9.08 -28.09
CA GLY A 10 -8.28 -8.84 -26.77
C GLY A 10 -9.42 -7.81 -26.75
N ARG A 11 -10.19 -7.81 -25.66
CA ARG A 11 -11.11 -6.73 -25.35
C ARG A 11 -10.28 -5.60 -24.70
N VAL A 12 -10.00 -4.54 -25.47
CA VAL A 12 -9.17 -3.43 -25.02
C VAL A 12 -9.99 -2.51 -24.12
N VAL A 13 -9.63 -2.45 -22.84
CA VAL A 13 -10.19 -1.55 -21.82
C VAL A 13 -9.13 -0.47 -21.60
N ASP A 14 -9.25 0.64 -22.30
CA ASP A 14 -8.12 1.55 -22.50
C ASP A 14 -7.74 2.43 -21.31
N GLY A 15 -8.46 2.31 -20.19
CA GLY A 15 -8.20 3.09 -18.97
C GLY A 15 -8.94 4.41 -18.90
N SER A 16 -9.63 4.81 -19.97
CA SER A 16 -10.36 6.09 -19.99
C SER A 16 -11.71 6.05 -19.29
N GLY A 17 -12.23 4.84 -19.04
CA GLY A 17 -13.61 4.65 -18.58
C GLY A 17 -14.63 4.57 -19.70
N LEU A 18 -14.19 4.72 -20.95
CA LEU A 18 -15.06 4.57 -22.13
C LEU A 18 -15.23 3.09 -22.48
N GLU A 19 -16.30 2.79 -23.24
CA GLU A 19 -16.63 1.43 -23.62
C GLU A 19 -15.46 0.71 -24.31
N ALA A 20 -15.19 -0.51 -23.88
CA ALA A 20 -14.12 -1.34 -24.43
C ALA A 20 -14.40 -1.76 -25.87
N PHE A 21 -13.34 -2.03 -26.62
CA PHE A 21 -13.44 -2.46 -28.02
C PHE A 21 -12.51 -3.66 -28.26
N HIS A 22 -12.78 -4.43 -29.31
CA HIS A 22 -11.91 -5.56 -29.67
C HIS A 22 -10.79 -5.07 -30.61
N GLY A 23 -9.57 -5.53 -30.33
CA GLY A 23 -8.43 -5.16 -31.15
C GLY A 23 -7.12 -5.74 -30.67
N ASP A 24 -6.08 -5.51 -31.45
CA ASP A 24 -4.70 -5.86 -31.12
C ASP A 24 -4.00 -4.62 -30.54
N VAL A 25 -2.96 -4.86 -29.73
CA VAL A 25 -2.08 -3.80 -29.24
C VAL A 25 -0.64 -4.16 -29.65
N GLY A 26 -0.01 -3.31 -30.46
CA GLY A 26 1.34 -3.50 -30.94
C GLY A 26 2.33 -2.58 -30.23
N VAL A 27 3.47 -3.15 -29.84
CA VAL A 27 4.50 -2.47 -29.03
C VAL A 27 5.81 -2.46 -29.80
N VAL A 28 6.48 -1.29 -29.81
CA VAL A 28 7.83 -1.12 -30.32
C VAL A 28 8.68 -0.46 -29.23
N GLY A 29 9.75 -1.13 -28.82
CA GLY A 29 10.55 -0.67 -27.69
C GLY A 29 9.73 -0.67 -26.42
N ASP A 30 9.66 0.49 -25.76
CA ASP A 30 8.90 0.63 -24.54
C ASP A 30 7.52 1.26 -24.74
N ARG A 31 7.06 1.46 -26.01
CA ARG A 31 5.84 2.23 -26.27
C ARG A 31 4.82 1.47 -27.10
N ILE A 32 3.56 1.80 -26.85
CA ILE A 32 2.44 1.36 -27.67
C ILE A 32 2.56 2.08 -29.02
N ALA A 33 2.71 1.31 -30.09
CA ALA A 33 2.96 1.85 -31.43
C ALA A 33 1.74 1.74 -32.35
N ALA A 34 0.80 0.83 -32.07
CA ALA A 34 -0.41 0.67 -32.88
C ALA A 34 -1.51 0.00 -32.07
N ILE A 35 -2.76 0.36 -32.35
CA ILE A 35 -3.93 -0.21 -31.69
C ILE A 35 -4.97 -0.48 -32.79
N GLY A 36 -5.64 -1.62 -32.74
CA GLY A 36 -6.70 -1.98 -33.67
C GLY A 36 -6.37 -3.25 -34.42
N ARG A 37 -6.51 -3.27 -35.72
CA ARG A 37 -6.23 -4.46 -36.53
C ARG A 37 -4.78 -4.42 -37.01
N ILE A 38 -3.95 -5.33 -36.50
CA ILE A 38 -2.52 -5.39 -36.81
C ILE A 38 -2.26 -6.67 -37.63
N ALA A 39 -1.90 -6.53 -38.89
CA ALA A 39 -1.64 -7.66 -39.78
C ALA A 39 -0.23 -8.24 -39.57
N GLU A 40 0.73 -7.41 -39.19
CA GLU A 40 2.11 -7.83 -39.00
C GLU A 40 2.33 -8.65 -37.74
N ARG A 41 3.25 -9.58 -37.79
CA ARG A 41 3.64 -10.37 -36.61
C ARG A 41 4.61 -9.58 -35.71
N GLY A 42 4.45 -9.79 -34.41
CA GLY A 42 5.45 -9.34 -33.43
C GLY A 42 6.56 -10.40 -33.25
N ARG A 43 7.69 -9.95 -32.73
CA ARG A 43 8.74 -10.89 -32.29
C ARG A 43 8.21 -11.83 -31.20
N GLN A 44 7.35 -11.30 -30.35
CA GLN A 44 6.55 -12.05 -29.37
C GLN A 44 5.09 -11.77 -29.61
N GLU A 45 4.24 -12.75 -29.33
CA GLU A 45 2.80 -12.56 -29.40
C GLU A 45 2.14 -13.11 -28.13
N ILE A 46 1.10 -12.44 -27.67
CA ILE A 46 0.23 -12.90 -26.58
C ILE A 46 -1.17 -12.99 -27.16
N ASP A 47 -1.76 -14.18 -27.06
CA ASP A 47 -3.15 -14.40 -27.43
C ASP A 47 -4.02 -13.90 -26.27
N ALA A 48 -4.84 -12.89 -26.52
CA ALA A 48 -5.76 -12.32 -25.53
C ALA A 48 -7.22 -12.58 -25.90
N GLU A 49 -7.49 -13.54 -26.81
CA GLU A 49 -8.88 -13.85 -27.18
C GLU A 49 -9.67 -14.26 -25.93
N GLY A 50 -10.81 -13.62 -25.72
CA GLY A 50 -11.64 -13.84 -24.53
C GLY A 50 -11.17 -13.11 -23.29
N GLN A 51 -10.05 -12.39 -23.35
CA GLN A 51 -9.47 -11.68 -22.20
C GLN A 51 -9.53 -10.17 -22.41
N ALA A 52 -9.38 -9.45 -21.31
CA ALA A 52 -9.26 -7.98 -21.35
C ALA A 52 -7.79 -7.58 -21.42
N VAL A 53 -7.49 -6.55 -22.22
CA VAL A 53 -6.18 -5.89 -22.24
C VAL A 53 -6.38 -4.52 -21.60
N THR A 54 -5.67 -4.27 -20.50
CA THR A 54 -5.79 -3.01 -19.74
C THR A 54 -4.43 -2.34 -19.63
N PRO A 55 -4.38 -1.02 -19.31
CA PRO A 55 -3.10 -0.46 -18.84
C PRO A 55 -2.66 -1.18 -17.57
N GLY A 56 -1.37 -1.14 -17.29
CA GLY A 56 -0.82 -1.59 -16.01
C GLY A 56 -1.36 -0.74 -14.87
N PHE A 57 -1.62 -1.37 -13.72
CA PHE A 57 -2.21 -0.68 -12.57
C PHE A 57 -1.15 0.15 -11.85
N ILE A 58 -1.60 1.23 -11.21
CA ILE A 58 -0.73 2.17 -10.49
C ILE A 58 -1.18 2.23 -9.04
N ASP A 59 -0.25 2.00 -8.13
CA ASP A 59 -0.51 2.07 -6.70
C ASP A 59 0.25 3.25 -6.11
N GLY A 60 -0.46 4.26 -5.66
CA GLY A 60 0.10 5.51 -5.19
C GLY A 60 0.40 5.57 -3.70
N HIS A 61 0.18 4.48 -2.95
CA HIS A 61 0.48 4.48 -1.52
C HIS A 61 1.08 3.14 -1.10
N THR A 62 2.41 3.09 -1.11
CA THR A 62 3.18 1.88 -0.78
C THR A 62 4.41 2.25 0.04
N HIS A 63 5.04 1.22 0.62
CA HIS A 63 6.24 1.35 1.46
C HIS A 63 7.36 0.41 0.96
N PHE A 64 7.60 0.44 -0.34
CA PHE A 64 8.63 -0.38 -0.99
C PHE A 64 10.05 0.16 -0.80
N ASP A 65 10.23 1.23 -0.02
CA ASP A 65 11.47 1.96 0.13
C ASP A 65 12.68 1.06 0.39
N ALA A 66 12.47 0.04 1.21
CA ALA A 66 13.51 -0.95 1.54
C ALA A 66 13.42 -2.18 0.64
N GLN A 67 12.20 -2.68 0.43
CA GLN A 67 11.97 -3.98 -0.21
C GLN A 67 12.59 -4.06 -1.60
N LEU A 68 12.60 -2.96 -2.36
CA LEU A 68 13.14 -2.96 -3.72
C LEU A 68 14.61 -3.39 -3.77
N PHE A 69 15.36 -3.24 -2.67
CA PHE A 69 16.78 -3.60 -2.64
C PHE A 69 17.03 -5.10 -2.45
N TRP A 70 16.02 -5.86 -2.01
CA TRP A 70 16.15 -7.32 -1.90
C TRP A 70 15.11 -8.08 -2.71
N ASP A 71 14.04 -7.41 -3.16
CA ASP A 71 12.99 -8.02 -3.95
C ASP A 71 12.77 -7.21 -5.24
N PRO A 72 13.57 -7.48 -6.28
CA PRO A 72 13.42 -6.72 -7.52
C PRO A 72 12.11 -6.98 -8.26
N GLN A 73 11.34 -8.00 -7.87
CA GLN A 73 10.06 -8.30 -8.51
C GLN A 73 8.95 -7.34 -8.08
N GLY A 74 9.05 -6.78 -6.86
CA GLY A 74 8.00 -5.89 -6.31
C GLY A 74 6.78 -6.64 -5.81
N ALA A 75 7.01 -7.80 -5.17
CA ALA A 75 5.92 -8.57 -4.57
C ALA A 75 5.41 -7.85 -3.29
N ASN A 76 4.13 -7.83 -3.00
CA ASN A 76 3.04 -8.56 -3.65
C ASN A 76 2.42 -7.81 -4.85
N SER A 77 2.66 -6.50 -4.97
CA SER A 77 1.95 -5.65 -5.93
C SER A 77 2.03 -6.16 -7.36
N CYS A 78 3.21 -6.66 -7.78
CA CYS A 78 3.37 -7.17 -9.15
C CYS A 78 2.37 -8.28 -9.49
N TRP A 79 2.02 -9.14 -8.49
CA TRP A 79 1.08 -10.25 -8.72
C TRP A 79 -0.33 -9.78 -9.03
N HIS A 80 -0.66 -8.55 -8.64
CA HIS A 80 -2.01 -7.99 -8.78
C HIS A 80 -2.13 -7.01 -9.96
N GLY A 81 -1.18 -7.08 -10.91
CA GLY A 81 -1.21 -6.26 -12.13
C GLY A 81 -0.63 -4.86 -11.96
N VAL A 82 -0.02 -4.56 -10.81
CA VAL A 82 0.60 -3.26 -10.57
C VAL A 82 1.92 -3.20 -11.35
N THR A 83 2.08 -2.13 -12.13
CA THR A 83 3.30 -1.87 -12.92
C THR A 83 4.05 -0.64 -12.43
N SER A 84 3.41 0.19 -11.61
CA SER A 84 4.03 1.40 -11.07
C SER A 84 3.55 1.62 -9.63
N VAL A 85 4.49 1.97 -8.74
CA VAL A 85 4.18 2.27 -7.34
C VAL A 85 4.76 3.63 -6.95
N VAL A 86 4.10 4.29 -5.98
CA VAL A 86 4.65 5.48 -5.31
C VAL A 86 4.97 5.09 -3.88
N MET A 87 6.23 5.22 -3.49
CA MET A 87 6.71 4.88 -2.16
C MET A 87 7.13 6.12 -1.38
N GLY A 88 7.48 5.97 -0.11
CA GLY A 88 7.83 7.08 0.75
C GLY A 88 6.63 7.78 1.34
N ASN A 89 5.57 7.04 1.63
CA ASN A 89 4.33 7.57 2.19
C ASN A 89 4.42 7.72 3.71
N CYS A 90 3.45 8.40 4.32
CA CYS A 90 3.29 8.55 5.77
C CYS A 90 4.50 9.19 6.48
N GLY A 91 5.37 9.87 5.73
CA GLY A 91 6.57 10.47 6.30
C GLY A 91 7.73 9.52 6.49
N PHE A 92 7.62 8.31 5.95
CA PHE A 92 8.61 7.23 6.16
C PHE A 92 9.40 6.95 4.89
N THR A 93 10.71 7.20 4.93
CA THR A 93 11.63 6.87 3.84
C THR A 93 12.97 6.47 4.43
N LEU A 94 13.82 5.86 3.60
CA LEU A 94 15.18 5.50 4.00
C LEU A 94 16.19 6.63 3.81
N ALA A 95 15.72 7.76 3.30
CA ALA A 95 16.58 8.94 3.06
C ALA A 95 15.78 10.22 3.29
N PRO A 96 16.48 11.32 3.69
CA PRO A 96 17.91 11.36 3.97
C PRO A 96 18.26 10.66 5.27
N VAL A 97 19.51 10.24 5.43
CA VAL A 97 20.00 9.54 6.63
C VAL A 97 21.48 9.84 6.82
N ARG A 98 21.93 10.09 8.06
CA ARG A 98 23.35 10.22 8.34
C ARG A 98 23.99 8.85 8.36
N GLY A 99 25.24 8.75 7.88
CA GLY A 99 25.94 7.49 7.79
C GLY A 99 26.12 6.74 9.11
N ASP A 100 26.01 7.44 10.24
CA ASP A 100 26.16 6.87 11.58
C ASP A 100 24.82 6.74 12.34
N ALA A 101 23.68 6.94 11.66
CA ALA A 101 22.39 7.08 12.34
C ALA A 101 21.25 6.35 11.63
N HIS A 102 21.55 5.22 10.98
CA HIS A 102 20.53 4.39 10.30
C HIS A 102 19.45 3.93 11.28
N GLU A 103 19.83 3.67 12.54
CA GLU A 103 18.88 3.22 13.56
C GLU A 103 17.75 4.22 13.82
N LEU A 104 17.97 5.52 13.57
CA LEU A 104 16.89 6.51 13.75
C LEU A 104 15.82 6.37 12.67
N VAL A 105 16.22 6.02 11.45
CA VAL A 105 15.29 5.74 10.36
C VAL A 105 14.55 4.42 10.64
N ILE A 106 15.27 3.38 11.01
CA ILE A 106 14.70 2.07 11.34
C ILE A 106 13.67 2.22 12.48
N ARG A 107 14.00 3.02 13.50
CA ARG A 107 13.10 3.25 14.65
C ARG A 107 11.78 3.88 14.24
N ASN A 108 11.77 4.78 13.25
CA ASN A 108 10.52 5.35 12.73
C ASN A 108 9.64 4.29 12.04
N LEU A 109 10.25 3.29 11.41
CA LEU A 109 9.57 2.33 10.54
C LEU A 109 9.12 1.05 11.26
N GLU A 110 9.94 0.54 12.18
CA GLU A 110 9.79 -0.84 12.64
C GLU A 110 8.44 -1.14 13.29
N ARG A 111 7.91 -0.22 14.11
CA ARG A 111 6.61 -0.41 14.76
C ARG A 111 5.48 0.24 13.98
N ALA A 112 5.69 1.45 13.48
CA ALA A 112 4.66 2.20 12.76
C ALA A 112 4.19 1.45 11.51
N GLU A 113 5.14 0.83 10.80
CA GLU A 113 4.86 0.13 9.55
C GLU A 113 5.02 -1.39 9.66
N ASP A 114 5.21 -1.93 10.88
CA ASP A 114 5.39 -3.37 11.13
C ASP A 114 6.44 -3.98 10.18
N MET A 115 7.59 -3.29 10.07
CA MET A 115 8.72 -3.75 9.27
C MET A 115 9.74 -4.46 10.13
N ASP A 116 10.33 -5.52 9.60
CA ASP A 116 11.35 -6.31 10.31
C ASP A 116 12.65 -5.49 10.43
N PRO A 117 13.07 -5.08 11.63
CA PRO A 117 14.29 -4.27 11.78
C PRO A 117 15.55 -5.02 11.36
N ALA A 118 15.59 -6.36 11.47
CA ALA A 118 16.74 -7.14 11.00
C ALA A 118 16.84 -7.12 9.47
N ALA A 119 15.67 -7.18 8.78
CA ALA A 119 15.64 -7.05 7.34
C ALA A 119 16.08 -5.65 6.89
N LEU A 120 15.64 -4.61 7.60
CA LEU A 120 16.04 -3.22 7.31
C LEU A 120 17.55 -3.02 7.53
N ALA A 121 18.09 -3.56 8.62
CA ALA A 121 19.50 -3.39 8.96
C ALA A 121 20.42 -4.21 8.04
N GLY A 122 20.02 -5.43 7.68
CA GLY A 122 20.87 -6.36 6.95
C GLY A 122 20.55 -6.52 5.48
N GLY A 123 19.40 -6.06 5.02
CA GLY A 123 18.97 -6.20 3.62
C GLY A 123 19.31 -5.01 2.73
N ILE A 124 19.94 -3.98 3.30
CA ILE A 124 20.21 -2.72 2.60
C ILE A 124 21.68 -2.34 2.74
N ASP A 125 22.32 -1.96 1.66
CA ASP A 125 23.74 -1.54 1.68
C ASP A 125 23.95 -0.09 2.14
N TRP A 126 22.89 0.69 2.28
CA TRP A 126 22.90 2.07 2.79
C TRP A 126 23.98 2.96 2.12
N GLU A 127 24.01 2.99 0.77
CA GLU A 127 25.02 3.74 -0.02
C GLU A 127 24.71 5.23 -0.18
N TRP A 128 23.79 5.79 0.62
CA TRP A 128 23.34 7.18 0.47
C TRP A 128 23.28 7.90 1.82
N GLU A 129 23.38 9.22 1.78
CA GLU A 129 23.06 10.12 2.91
C GLU A 129 21.92 11.07 2.53
N THR A 130 21.93 11.54 1.28
CA THR A 130 20.92 12.50 0.79
C THR A 130 19.83 11.78 0.02
N PHE A 131 18.70 12.44 -0.15
CA PHE A 131 17.60 11.88 -0.93
C PHE A 131 17.96 11.73 -2.42
N PRO A 132 18.66 12.69 -3.08
CA PRO A 132 19.11 12.47 -4.45
C PRO A 132 19.99 11.20 -4.60
N GLU A 133 20.90 10.95 -3.66
CA GLU A 133 21.73 9.73 -3.69
C GLU A 133 20.87 8.47 -3.56
N TYR A 134 19.83 8.51 -2.71
CA TYR A 134 18.88 7.41 -2.59
C TYR A 134 18.15 7.18 -3.93
N LEU A 135 17.67 8.25 -4.58
CA LEU A 135 17.04 8.11 -5.90
C LEU A 135 18.00 7.49 -6.92
N ASP A 136 19.29 7.84 -6.87
CA ASP A 136 20.29 7.23 -7.75
C ASP A 136 20.48 5.74 -7.43
N ALA A 137 20.46 5.35 -6.16
CA ALA A 137 20.50 3.94 -5.76
C ALA A 137 19.27 3.18 -6.27
N VAL A 138 18.08 3.76 -6.11
CA VAL A 138 16.84 3.19 -6.65
C VAL A 138 16.96 3.02 -8.17
N ASP A 139 17.48 4.03 -8.88
CA ASP A 139 17.59 4.01 -10.33
C ASP A 139 18.52 2.86 -10.81
N ARG A 140 19.63 2.66 -10.12
CA ARG A 140 20.61 1.60 -10.46
C ARG A 140 20.11 0.18 -10.16
N SER A 141 19.22 0.03 -9.15
CA SER A 141 18.78 -1.29 -8.70
C SER A 141 17.92 -1.99 -9.75
N PRO A 142 18.10 -3.29 -9.98
CA PRO A 142 17.22 -4.03 -10.90
C PRO A 142 15.79 -4.05 -10.34
N LYS A 143 14.81 -3.89 -11.22
CA LYS A 143 13.41 -3.84 -10.80
C LYS A 143 12.48 -4.22 -11.94
N ALA A 144 11.47 -5.03 -11.62
CA ALA A 144 10.49 -5.48 -12.63
C ALA A 144 9.38 -4.46 -12.87
N ILE A 145 9.04 -3.65 -11.84
CA ILE A 145 8.01 -2.61 -11.94
C ILE A 145 8.64 -1.23 -11.77
N HIS A 146 7.88 -0.18 -12.05
CA HIS A 146 8.35 1.20 -11.90
C HIS A 146 8.15 1.70 -10.47
N TYR A 147 9.08 2.53 -10.01
CA TYR A 147 9.04 3.14 -8.68
C TYR A 147 9.11 4.66 -8.81
N ALA A 148 8.25 5.36 -8.09
CA ALA A 148 8.36 6.78 -7.84
C ALA A 148 8.46 6.97 -6.33
N ALA A 149 9.10 8.06 -5.88
CA ALA A 149 9.32 8.25 -4.44
C ALA A 149 8.95 9.65 -3.99
N GLN A 150 8.44 9.73 -2.77
CA GLN A 150 8.29 10.97 -2.02
C GLN A 150 9.40 11.03 -0.97
N ILE A 151 9.77 12.23 -0.51
CA ILE A 151 10.68 12.35 0.63
C ILE A 151 9.85 12.42 1.93
N GLY A 152 10.26 11.66 2.94
CA GLY A 152 9.50 11.50 4.18
C GLY A 152 9.94 12.47 5.28
N HIS A 153 8.95 13.06 5.97
CA HIS A 153 9.17 14.06 7.02
C HIS A 153 9.93 13.50 8.22
N SER A 154 9.61 12.25 8.63
CA SER A 154 10.31 11.63 9.77
C SER A 154 11.80 11.43 9.49
N ALA A 155 12.14 10.95 8.28
CA ALA A 155 13.54 10.79 7.87
C ALA A 155 14.23 12.18 7.77
N LEU A 156 13.53 13.16 7.21
CA LEU A 156 14.06 14.52 7.07
C LEU A 156 14.39 15.13 8.44
N ARG A 157 13.50 14.96 9.43
CA ARG A 157 13.71 15.46 10.79
C ARG A 157 14.88 14.74 11.48
N THR A 158 14.94 13.40 11.40
CA THR A 158 16.04 12.66 12.07
C THR A 158 17.37 12.97 11.41
N TRP A 159 17.41 13.19 10.10
CA TRP A 159 18.64 13.63 9.41
C TRP A 159 19.10 15.00 9.89
N ALA A 160 18.18 15.96 10.02
CA ALA A 160 18.54 17.33 10.43
C ALA A 160 18.86 17.43 11.92
N MET A 161 18.11 16.74 12.78
CA MET A 161 18.09 16.95 14.23
C MET A 161 18.66 15.80 15.06
N GLY A 162 18.84 14.60 14.49
CA GLY A 162 19.24 13.40 15.24
C GLY A 162 18.17 13.01 16.25
N GLU A 163 18.57 12.53 17.43
CA GLU A 163 17.65 12.11 18.51
C GLU A 163 16.66 13.22 18.93
N ARG A 164 17.05 14.50 18.78
CA ARG A 164 16.14 15.61 19.13
C ARG A 164 14.85 15.58 18.31
N ALA A 165 14.86 14.93 17.13
CA ALA A 165 13.69 14.85 16.25
C ALA A 165 12.47 14.24 16.93
N PHE A 166 12.69 13.36 17.91
CA PHE A 166 11.61 12.63 18.60
C PHE A 166 11.04 13.39 19.81
N THR A 167 11.64 14.52 20.19
CA THR A 167 11.25 15.19 21.44
C THR A 167 11.21 16.72 21.36
N GLN A 168 11.77 17.34 20.30
CA GLN A 168 11.95 18.78 20.27
C GLN A 168 11.41 19.40 18.96
N ALA A 169 10.99 20.65 19.04
CA ALA A 169 10.70 21.45 17.87
C ALA A 169 12.00 21.75 17.10
N ALA A 170 11.88 21.91 15.79
CA ALA A 170 13.02 22.25 14.94
C ALA A 170 13.48 23.70 15.20
N SER A 171 14.79 23.92 15.29
CA SER A 171 15.38 25.24 15.33
C SER A 171 15.37 25.85 13.92
N ALA A 172 15.70 27.14 13.82
CA ALA A 172 15.85 27.83 12.52
C ALA A 172 16.93 27.17 11.65
N GLU A 173 18.01 26.68 12.26
CA GLU A 173 19.05 25.95 11.53
C GLU A 173 18.55 24.59 11.04
N ASP A 174 17.82 23.84 11.88
CA ASP A 174 17.21 22.59 11.49
C ASP A 174 16.25 22.81 10.30
N MET A 175 15.43 23.87 10.37
CA MET A 175 14.50 24.23 9.30
C MET A 175 15.23 24.52 7.99
N GLN A 176 16.32 25.29 8.04
CA GLN A 176 17.11 25.60 6.85
C GLN A 176 17.69 24.33 6.23
N ARG A 177 18.18 23.40 7.06
CA ARG A 177 18.73 22.12 6.58
C ARG A 177 17.63 21.28 5.94
N MET A 178 16.46 21.16 6.59
CA MET A 178 15.33 20.39 6.05
C MET A 178 14.83 20.99 4.74
N ALA A 179 14.67 22.31 4.68
CA ALA A 179 14.21 22.99 3.46
C ALA A 179 15.18 22.75 2.29
N GLY A 180 16.49 22.83 2.55
CA GLY A 180 17.51 22.59 1.53
C GLY A 180 17.47 21.15 1.01
N GLN A 181 17.31 20.18 1.90
CA GLN A 181 17.24 18.77 1.50
C GLN A 181 15.95 18.47 0.74
N LEU A 182 14.82 19.05 1.17
CA LEU A 182 13.54 18.90 0.46
C LEU A 182 13.64 19.51 -0.96
N GLU A 183 14.25 20.71 -1.08
CA GLU A 183 14.45 21.31 -2.41
C GLU A 183 15.32 20.42 -3.29
N ALA A 184 16.41 19.86 -2.75
CA ALA A 184 17.29 18.96 -3.49
C ALA A 184 16.55 17.70 -3.95
N ALA A 185 15.72 17.13 -3.07
CA ALA A 185 14.92 15.94 -3.38
C ALA A 185 13.95 16.21 -4.54
N LEU A 186 13.23 17.33 -4.47
CA LEU A 186 12.26 17.71 -5.52
C LEU A 186 12.96 17.98 -6.86
N ARG A 187 14.12 18.64 -6.84
CA ARG A 187 14.91 18.87 -8.06
C ARG A 187 15.47 17.57 -8.64
N ALA A 188 15.77 16.59 -7.80
CA ALA A 188 16.24 15.27 -8.24
C ALA A 188 15.10 14.39 -8.78
N GLY A 189 13.84 14.76 -8.55
CA GLY A 189 12.71 14.06 -9.15
C GLY A 189 11.72 13.44 -8.17
N ALA A 190 11.83 13.70 -6.86
CA ALA A 190 10.82 13.22 -5.90
C ALA A 190 9.43 13.71 -6.31
N LEU A 191 8.42 12.83 -6.24
CA LEU A 191 7.04 13.21 -6.62
C LEU A 191 6.38 14.10 -5.57
N GLY A 192 6.90 14.13 -4.35
CA GLY A 192 6.30 14.92 -3.30
C GLY A 192 7.02 14.78 -1.97
N PHE A 193 6.30 15.17 -0.95
CA PHE A 193 6.74 15.19 0.44
C PHE A 193 5.63 14.59 1.29
N SER A 194 5.96 13.64 2.14
CA SER A 194 4.97 12.94 2.95
C SER A 194 5.20 13.19 4.44
N THR A 195 4.11 13.16 5.21
CA THR A 195 4.15 13.37 6.66
C THR A 195 3.08 12.51 7.35
N SER A 196 3.23 12.36 8.67
CA SER A 196 2.24 11.66 9.49
C SER A 196 2.07 12.36 10.83
N ARG A 197 0.81 12.43 11.28
CA ARG A 197 0.45 12.85 12.63
C ARG A 197 -0.38 11.77 13.34
N SER A 198 -0.45 10.56 12.75
CA SER A 198 -1.23 9.47 13.33
C SER A 198 -0.79 9.16 14.76
N GLU A 199 -1.73 9.16 15.68
CA GLU A 199 -1.45 8.74 17.07
C GLU A 199 -1.04 7.26 17.16
N HIS A 200 -1.26 6.51 16.10
CA HIS A 200 -0.85 5.10 16.02
C HIS A 200 0.59 4.93 15.52
N HIS A 201 1.18 5.96 14.91
CA HIS A 201 2.56 5.92 14.46
C HIS A 201 3.51 6.24 15.61
N GLU A 202 3.97 5.18 16.25
CA GLU A 202 4.87 5.24 17.41
C GLU A 202 6.12 4.41 17.13
N THR A 203 7.20 4.80 17.77
CA THR A 203 8.47 4.06 17.74
C THR A 203 8.41 2.86 18.68
N SER A 204 9.36 1.95 18.52
CA SER A 204 9.43 0.74 19.38
C SER A 204 9.65 1.06 20.87
N ASP A 205 10.12 2.28 21.19
CA ASP A 205 10.32 2.71 22.59
C ASP A 205 9.18 3.65 23.08
N ASP A 206 7.98 3.51 22.48
CA ASP A 206 6.73 4.17 22.90
C ASP A 206 6.75 5.70 22.78
N ARG A 207 7.55 6.25 21.86
CA ARG A 207 7.53 7.69 21.56
C ARG A 207 6.80 7.93 20.21
N PRO A 208 6.30 9.15 19.98
CA PRO A 208 5.82 9.50 18.65
C PRO A 208 6.93 9.37 17.60
N VAL A 209 6.59 8.94 16.38
CA VAL A 209 7.54 9.05 15.27
C VAL A 209 7.90 10.52 15.05
N ALA A 210 9.04 10.78 14.42
CA ALA A 210 9.62 12.12 14.37
C ALA A 210 8.69 13.18 13.78
N SER A 211 7.93 12.86 12.73
CA SER A 211 7.02 13.81 12.07
C SER A 211 5.89 14.28 13.00
N ARG A 212 5.47 13.46 13.98
CA ARG A 212 4.40 13.83 14.92
C ARG A 212 4.80 14.95 15.87
N VAL A 213 6.11 15.17 16.06
CA VAL A 213 6.63 16.22 16.94
C VAL A 213 6.67 17.59 16.22
N ALA A 214 6.53 17.59 14.91
CA ALA A 214 6.59 18.80 14.10
C ALA A 214 5.38 19.71 14.34
N SER A 215 5.62 21.03 14.41
CA SER A 215 4.53 22.00 14.45
C SER A 215 3.88 22.17 13.06
N TRP A 216 2.66 22.70 13.02
CA TRP A 216 2.04 23.05 11.74
C TRP A 216 2.82 24.13 11.00
N SER A 217 3.48 25.05 11.74
CA SER A 217 4.31 26.07 11.09
C SER A 217 5.53 25.46 10.39
N GLU A 218 6.14 24.40 10.98
CA GLU A 218 7.21 23.65 10.32
C GLU A 218 6.70 23.03 9.00
N LEU A 219 5.57 22.35 9.05
CA LEU A 219 5.01 21.72 7.84
C LEU A 219 4.67 22.77 6.78
N ARG A 220 4.08 23.90 7.19
CA ARG A 220 3.69 24.97 6.26
C ARG A 220 4.95 25.63 5.62
N GLU A 221 6.03 25.80 6.38
CA GLU A 221 7.28 26.33 5.84
C GLU A 221 7.92 25.39 4.81
N LEU A 222 7.90 24.07 5.10
CA LEU A 222 8.38 23.06 4.14
C LEU A 222 7.49 23.02 2.90
N ALA A 223 6.16 23.09 3.06
CA ALA A 223 5.25 23.18 1.91
C ALA A 223 5.53 24.43 1.07
N GLY A 224 6.02 25.52 1.71
CA GLY A 224 6.45 26.73 1.00
C GLY A 224 7.59 26.48 0.00
N VAL A 225 8.46 25.51 0.27
CA VAL A 225 9.51 25.11 -0.69
C VAL A 225 8.84 24.52 -1.94
N MET A 226 7.84 23.63 -1.76
CA MET A 226 7.11 23.02 -2.86
C MET A 226 6.36 24.08 -3.69
N SER A 227 5.73 25.03 -2.99
CA SER A 227 5.01 26.14 -3.63
C SER A 227 5.95 26.96 -4.53
N ARG A 228 7.13 27.32 -4.05
CA ARG A 228 8.11 28.10 -4.83
C ARG A 228 8.61 27.33 -6.06
N LEU A 229 8.78 26.02 -5.93
CA LEU A 229 9.22 25.18 -7.05
C LEU A 229 8.08 24.84 -8.03
N GLY A 230 6.85 24.95 -7.58
CA GLY A 230 5.66 24.60 -8.37
C GLY A 230 5.58 23.12 -8.70
N VAL A 231 6.06 22.23 -7.82
CA VAL A 231 6.11 20.81 -8.05
C VAL A 231 5.93 20.03 -6.74
N GLY A 232 5.39 18.83 -6.85
CA GLY A 232 5.23 17.91 -5.74
C GLY A 232 3.84 17.94 -5.14
N ILE A 233 3.50 16.85 -4.50
CA ILE A 233 2.25 16.64 -3.76
C ILE A 233 2.62 16.47 -2.29
N LEU A 234 1.90 17.13 -1.39
CA LEU A 234 2.04 16.89 0.04
C LEU A 234 1.08 15.76 0.43
N GLU A 235 1.64 14.64 0.85
CA GLU A 235 0.86 13.53 1.36
C GLU A 235 0.81 13.64 2.88
N GLY A 236 -0.39 13.75 3.44
CA GLY A 236 -0.63 13.61 4.86
C GLY A 236 -1.51 12.41 5.09
N GLY A 237 -1.19 11.61 6.06
CA GLY A 237 -2.05 10.47 6.40
C GLY A 237 -3.45 10.93 6.83
N SER A 238 -4.32 10.00 7.03
CA SER A 238 -5.70 10.28 7.52
C SER A 238 -5.77 10.46 9.03
N GLU A 239 -4.66 10.60 9.64
CA GLU A 239 -4.37 10.35 11.05
C GLU A 239 -5.32 11.02 12.02
N ASN A 240 -5.41 12.35 11.91
CA ASN A 240 -6.24 13.08 12.88
C ASN A 240 -7.71 13.09 12.50
N ILE A 241 -8.05 12.62 11.29
CA ILE A 241 -9.45 12.56 10.84
C ILE A 241 -10.23 11.52 11.65
N LEU A 242 -9.55 10.45 12.07
CA LEU A 242 -10.15 9.41 12.90
C LEU A 242 -9.98 9.67 14.40
N SER A 243 -9.39 10.81 14.77
CA SER A 243 -9.18 11.14 16.18
C SER A 243 -10.52 11.34 16.89
N PRO A 244 -10.67 10.80 18.10
CA PRO A 244 -11.83 11.14 18.91
C PRO A 244 -11.81 12.58 19.41
N ASP A 245 -10.65 13.26 19.33
CA ASP A 245 -10.51 14.68 19.66
C ASP A 245 -10.86 15.51 18.42
N LEU A 246 -12.06 16.08 18.43
CA LEU A 246 -12.59 16.83 17.29
C LEU A 246 -11.81 18.13 17.02
N ASP A 247 -11.20 18.72 18.04
CA ASP A 247 -10.39 19.94 17.86
C ASP A 247 -9.11 19.61 17.08
N LEU A 248 -8.45 18.49 17.40
CA LEU A 248 -7.27 18.03 16.64
C LEU A 248 -7.63 17.70 15.20
N ARG A 249 -8.78 17.04 15.00
CA ARG A 249 -9.26 16.71 13.66
C ARG A 249 -9.50 17.96 12.82
N ASP A 250 -10.27 18.90 13.38
CA ASP A 250 -10.66 20.11 12.66
C ASP A 250 -9.44 21.00 12.38
N GLU A 251 -8.49 21.07 13.33
CA GLU A 251 -7.22 21.76 13.10
C GLU A 251 -6.47 21.14 11.92
N ALA A 252 -6.34 19.82 11.88
CA ALA A 252 -5.60 19.14 10.80
C ALA A 252 -6.23 19.42 9.43
N LEU A 253 -7.56 19.32 9.34
CA LEU A 253 -8.28 19.59 8.09
C LEU A 253 -8.08 21.04 7.63
N GLU A 254 -8.13 22.01 8.56
CA GLU A 254 -7.94 23.42 8.26
C GLU A 254 -6.51 23.74 7.83
N GLN A 255 -5.50 23.16 8.51
CA GLN A 255 -4.09 23.37 8.14
C GLN A 255 -3.79 22.82 6.76
N MET A 256 -4.27 21.62 6.45
CA MET A 256 -4.07 21.01 5.13
C MET A 256 -4.82 21.80 4.05
N ARG A 257 -6.05 22.27 4.35
CA ARG A 257 -6.80 23.16 3.45
C ARG A 257 -5.98 24.43 3.14
N GLY A 258 -5.41 25.05 4.18
CA GLY A 258 -4.58 26.24 4.01
C GLY A 258 -3.37 26.01 3.13
N ILE A 259 -2.73 24.84 3.25
CA ILE A 259 -1.61 24.48 2.37
C ILE A 259 -2.10 24.36 0.91
N ALA A 260 -3.23 23.66 0.71
CA ALA A 260 -3.76 23.44 -0.65
C ALA A 260 -4.21 24.74 -1.32
N VAL A 261 -4.86 25.64 -0.57
CA VAL A 261 -5.48 26.85 -1.12
C VAL A 261 -4.49 28.02 -1.15
N ASP A 262 -3.86 28.34 0.00
CA ASP A 262 -3.01 29.53 0.11
C ASP A 262 -1.66 29.35 -0.58
N LEU A 263 -1.06 28.16 -0.43
CA LEU A 263 0.27 27.86 -1.00
C LEU A 263 0.20 27.22 -2.38
N ARG A 264 -1.01 26.80 -2.81
CA ARG A 264 -1.21 26.11 -4.09
C ARG A 264 -0.39 24.84 -4.22
N VAL A 265 -0.19 24.15 -3.09
CA VAL A 265 0.49 22.85 -3.06
C VAL A 265 -0.61 21.77 -3.08
N PRO A 266 -0.64 20.88 -4.08
CA PRO A 266 -1.61 19.79 -4.06
C PRO A 266 -1.43 18.93 -2.80
N VAL A 267 -2.53 18.54 -2.17
CA VAL A 267 -2.49 17.70 -0.97
C VAL A 267 -3.24 16.38 -1.22
N THR A 268 -2.83 15.34 -0.52
CA THR A 268 -3.55 14.08 -0.51
C THR A 268 -3.59 13.53 0.90
N ALA A 269 -4.68 12.82 1.22
CA ALA A 269 -4.87 12.21 2.53
C ALA A 269 -5.68 10.93 2.39
N GLY A 270 -5.45 10.00 3.30
CA GLY A 270 -6.24 8.76 3.36
C GLY A 270 -7.71 9.07 3.66
N LEU A 271 -8.61 8.35 3.02
CA LEU A 271 -10.05 8.49 3.19
C LEU A 271 -10.63 7.15 3.62
N MET A 272 -11.14 7.10 4.85
CA MET A 272 -11.84 5.92 5.36
C MET A 272 -13.33 6.06 5.08
N ALA A 273 -13.92 5.06 4.44
CA ALA A 273 -15.33 5.11 4.04
C ALA A 273 -16.27 4.72 5.21
N THR A 274 -16.05 5.34 6.37
CA THR A 274 -16.96 5.18 7.52
C THR A 274 -18.14 6.14 7.37
N ARG A 275 -19.20 5.85 8.12
CA ARG A 275 -20.44 6.65 8.05
C ARG A 275 -20.22 8.12 8.42
N ASN A 276 -19.31 8.39 9.33
CA ASN A 276 -19.11 9.75 9.86
C ASN A 276 -18.00 10.50 9.13
N GLU A 277 -16.85 9.86 8.94
CA GLU A 277 -15.65 10.51 8.41
C GLU A 277 -15.64 10.58 6.88
N GLY A 278 -16.22 9.57 6.22
CA GLY A 278 -16.24 9.55 4.76
C GLY A 278 -16.90 10.78 4.16
N PRO A 279 -18.16 11.09 4.51
CA PRO A 279 -18.82 12.29 3.99
C PRO A 279 -18.07 13.57 4.34
N LEU A 280 -17.56 13.70 5.58
CA LEU A 280 -16.76 14.84 5.99
C LEU A 280 -15.56 15.05 5.07
N MET A 281 -14.87 13.96 4.73
CA MET A 281 -13.69 14.03 3.84
C MET A 281 -14.09 14.42 2.40
N LEU A 282 -15.18 13.85 1.90
CA LEU A 282 -15.64 14.21 0.54
C LEU A 282 -16.02 15.69 0.47
N ASP A 283 -16.74 16.21 1.47
CA ASP A 283 -17.08 17.64 1.56
C ASP A 283 -15.82 18.50 1.65
N TRP A 284 -14.82 18.07 2.42
CA TRP A 284 -13.54 18.77 2.57
C TRP A 284 -12.79 18.86 1.23
N LEU A 285 -12.77 17.76 0.45
CA LEU A 285 -12.14 17.75 -0.88
C LEU A 285 -12.83 18.74 -1.83
N ASP A 286 -14.17 18.77 -1.80
CA ASP A 286 -14.95 19.68 -2.64
C ASP A 286 -14.73 21.14 -2.22
N ALA A 287 -14.74 21.42 -0.92
CA ALA A 287 -14.53 22.77 -0.41
C ALA A 287 -13.14 23.33 -0.80
N ILE A 288 -12.09 22.48 -0.81
CA ILE A 288 -10.76 22.90 -1.28
C ILE A 288 -10.81 23.27 -2.77
N ALA A 289 -11.48 22.42 -3.57
CA ALA A 289 -11.58 22.66 -5.03
C ALA A 289 -12.36 23.94 -5.32
N GLU A 290 -13.45 24.20 -4.58
CA GLU A 290 -14.23 25.45 -4.74
C GLU A 290 -13.40 26.69 -4.45
N GLN A 291 -12.41 26.56 -3.56
CA GLN A 291 -11.49 27.65 -3.23
C GLN A 291 -10.26 27.72 -4.15
N GLY A 292 -10.24 26.88 -5.19
CA GLY A 292 -9.16 26.86 -6.18
C GLY A 292 -7.92 26.09 -5.79
N GLY A 293 -7.99 25.31 -4.69
CA GLY A 293 -6.93 24.40 -4.28
C GLY A 293 -7.04 23.03 -4.97
N THR A 294 -6.08 22.17 -4.73
CA THR A 294 -6.09 20.80 -5.26
C THR A 294 -5.93 19.81 -4.09
N ALA A 295 -6.90 18.92 -3.96
CA ALA A 295 -6.83 17.85 -2.95
C ALA A 295 -7.41 16.56 -3.52
N MET A 296 -6.85 15.42 -3.10
CA MET A 296 -7.36 14.09 -3.49
C MET A 296 -7.41 13.20 -2.24
N GLY A 297 -8.48 12.42 -2.13
CA GLY A 297 -8.59 11.40 -1.10
C GLY A 297 -8.08 10.07 -1.64
N GLN A 298 -7.20 9.43 -0.88
CA GLN A 298 -6.72 8.07 -1.19
C GLN A 298 -7.66 7.08 -0.50
N THR A 299 -8.32 6.24 -1.25
CA THR A 299 -9.31 5.34 -0.70
C THR A 299 -9.01 3.88 -1.01
N HIS A 300 -9.66 3.01 -0.25
CA HIS A 300 -9.68 1.56 -0.46
C HIS A 300 -10.95 1.14 -1.15
N CYS A 301 -10.96 -0.06 -1.70
CA CYS A 301 -12.20 -0.68 -2.17
C CYS A 301 -12.83 -1.62 -1.14
N ARG A 302 -12.24 -1.77 0.06
CA ARG A 302 -12.76 -2.68 1.10
C ARG A 302 -12.47 -2.24 2.54
N GLY A 303 -11.61 -1.26 2.76
CA GLY A 303 -11.07 -0.92 4.08
C GLY A 303 -9.80 -1.70 4.38
N ILE A 304 -9.07 -1.29 5.41
CA ILE A 304 -7.81 -1.94 5.79
C ILE A 304 -8.14 -3.28 6.44
N SER A 305 -7.68 -4.38 5.82
CA SER A 305 -7.93 -5.73 6.32
C SER A 305 -6.74 -6.24 7.12
N VAL A 306 -7.03 -7.00 8.18
CA VAL A 306 -5.98 -7.58 9.03
C VAL A 306 -6.02 -9.09 8.91
N LEU A 307 -4.86 -9.68 8.67
CA LEU A 307 -4.67 -11.12 8.60
C LEU A 307 -4.05 -11.60 9.91
N LEU A 308 -4.65 -12.63 10.47
CA LEU A 308 -4.24 -13.21 11.75
C LEU A 308 -3.82 -14.65 11.48
N SER A 309 -2.71 -15.08 12.10
CA SER A 309 -2.19 -16.42 11.89
C SER A 309 -1.35 -16.86 13.09
N PHE A 310 -1.33 -18.17 13.34
CA PHE A 310 -0.43 -18.76 14.32
C PHE A 310 1.04 -18.66 13.87
N LYS A 311 1.28 -18.44 12.57
CA LYS A 311 2.63 -18.19 12.04
C LYS A 311 3.06 -16.72 12.13
N THR A 312 2.12 -15.80 12.31
CA THR A 312 2.40 -14.37 12.39
C THR A 312 1.92 -13.81 13.71
N ARG A 313 0.79 -13.09 13.73
CA ARG A 313 0.28 -12.44 14.93
C ARG A 313 -1.16 -12.80 15.21
N LEU A 314 -1.51 -12.82 16.49
CA LEU A 314 -2.86 -13.07 16.98
C LEU A 314 -3.22 -11.97 17.98
N PRO A 315 -4.50 -11.60 18.12
CA PRO A 315 -4.87 -10.51 19.01
C PRO A 315 -4.61 -10.81 20.49
N PHE A 316 -4.42 -12.06 20.87
CA PHE A 316 -4.19 -12.49 22.24
C PHE A 316 -2.73 -12.83 22.56
N ASP A 317 -1.79 -12.51 21.66
CA ASP A 317 -0.36 -12.90 21.80
C ASP A 317 0.29 -12.38 23.09
N LEU A 318 -0.13 -11.21 23.60
CA LEU A 318 0.46 -10.63 24.79
C LEU A 318 -0.27 -10.98 26.08
N LEU A 319 -1.32 -11.79 26.04
CA LEU A 319 -1.93 -12.31 27.28
C LEU A 319 -0.91 -13.18 28.01
N PRO A 320 -0.81 -13.05 29.36
CA PRO A 320 0.19 -13.82 30.11
C PRO A 320 0.13 -15.33 29.87
N GLU A 321 -1.06 -15.86 29.66
CA GLU A 321 -1.26 -17.28 29.40
C GLU A 321 -0.75 -17.71 28.04
N TRP A 322 -0.73 -16.80 27.05
CA TRP A 322 -0.32 -17.07 25.68
C TRP A 322 1.18 -16.85 25.44
N GLN A 323 1.80 -15.92 26.19
CA GLN A 323 3.21 -15.57 25.98
C GLN A 323 4.16 -16.76 26.02
N PRO A 324 4.02 -17.71 27.00
CA PRO A 324 4.95 -18.85 27.00
C PRO A 324 4.84 -19.72 25.74
N LEU A 325 3.63 -19.90 25.19
CA LEU A 325 3.47 -20.64 23.95
C LEU A 325 4.06 -19.84 22.78
N ARG A 326 3.70 -18.56 22.68
CA ARG A 326 4.10 -17.73 21.52
C ARG A 326 5.61 -17.47 21.46
N ALA A 327 6.32 -17.64 22.57
CA ALA A 327 7.78 -17.54 22.61
C ALA A 327 8.50 -18.78 22.05
N LEU A 328 7.78 -19.87 21.81
CA LEU A 328 8.36 -21.11 21.28
C LEU A 328 8.47 -21.05 19.75
N PRO A 329 9.43 -21.78 19.15
CA PRO A 329 9.41 -22.03 17.71
C PRO A 329 8.10 -22.69 17.27
N HIS A 330 7.69 -22.46 16.04
CA HIS A 330 6.39 -22.94 15.54
C HIS A 330 6.21 -24.45 15.72
N ASP A 331 7.26 -25.25 15.48
CA ASP A 331 7.19 -26.71 15.67
C ASP A 331 6.88 -27.09 17.12
N GLU A 332 7.44 -26.34 18.07
CA GLU A 332 7.19 -26.57 19.50
C GLU A 332 5.80 -26.09 19.90
N GLN A 333 5.33 -24.96 19.32
CA GLN A 333 3.95 -24.51 19.52
C GLN A 333 2.97 -25.60 19.07
N ARG A 334 3.19 -26.19 17.89
CA ARG A 334 2.32 -27.27 17.38
C ARG A 334 2.33 -28.48 18.31
N ARG A 335 3.52 -28.89 18.79
CA ARG A 335 3.62 -30.02 19.72
C ARG A 335 2.90 -29.72 21.05
N ALA A 336 3.06 -28.51 21.57
CA ALA A 336 2.37 -28.09 22.80
C ALA A 336 0.85 -28.13 22.62
N LEU A 337 0.37 -27.63 21.47
CA LEU A 337 -1.07 -27.59 21.18
C LEU A 337 -1.66 -28.96 20.83
N ALA A 338 -0.87 -30.04 20.83
CA ALA A 338 -1.42 -31.40 20.82
C ALA A 338 -2.18 -31.70 22.11
N ASP A 339 -1.86 -31.01 23.22
CA ASP A 339 -2.52 -31.18 24.50
C ASP A 339 -3.89 -30.49 24.52
N PRO A 340 -5.00 -31.24 24.61
CA PRO A 340 -6.34 -30.62 24.66
C PRO A 340 -6.57 -29.72 25.88
N GLU A 341 -5.94 -30.05 27.04
CA GLU A 341 -6.10 -29.24 28.25
C GLU A 341 -5.46 -27.86 28.05
N LEU A 342 -4.29 -27.81 27.39
CA LEU A 342 -3.64 -26.54 27.08
C LEU A 342 -4.52 -25.71 26.12
N ARG A 343 -5.10 -26.32 25.08
CA ARG A 343 -6.02 -25.62 24.17
C ARG A 343 -7.17 -24.96 24.92
N LEU A 344 -7.80 -25.71 25.84
CA LEU A 344 -8.93 -25.19 26.63
C LEU A 344 -8.51 -24.02 27.53
N ARG A 345 -7.36 -24.14 28.19
CA ARG A 345 -6.85 -23.04 29.04
C ARG A 345 -6.55 -21.79 28.22
N LEU A 346 -5.92 -21.95 27.06
CA LEU A 346 -5.60 -20.81 26.18
C LEU A 346 -6.86 -20.19 25.60
N ALA A 347 -7.84 -21.01 25.19
CA ALA A 347 -9.12 -20.50 24.70
C ALA A 347 -9.85 -19.71 25.78
N GLN A 348 -9.89 -20.24 26.99
CA GLN A 348 -10.51 -19.54 28.13
C GLN A 348 -9.81 -18.19 28.40
N ALA A 349 -8.47 -18.19 28.38
CA ALA A 349 -7.70 -16.96 28.57
C ALA A 349 -8.02 -15.94 27.48
N ALA A 350 -8.13 -16.38 26.21
CA ALA A 350 -8.47 -15.49 25.10
C ALA A 350 -9.90 -14.93 25.22
N MET A 351 -10.84 -15.75 25.71
CA MET A 351 -12.24 -15.33 25.87
C MET A 351 -12.45 -14.39 27.06
N GLN A 352 -11.59 -14.45 28.07
CA GLN A 352 -11.76 -13.72 29.33
C GLN A 352 -10.64 -12.72 29.60
N GLY A 353 -9.70 -12.55 28.67
CA GLY A 353 -8.51 -11.73 28.86
C GLY A 353 -8.80 -10.26 29.06
N ASP A 354 -7.91 -9.56 29.75
CA ASP A 354 -7.99 -8.12 29.91
C ASP A 354 -7.18 -7.43 28.81
N TYR A 355 -7.86 -6.97 27.79
CA TYR A 355 -7.28 -6.31 26.64
C TYR A 355 -7.18 -4.78 26.77
N ARG A 356 -7.74 -4.18 27.86
CA ARG A 356 -7.89 -2.73 27.99
C ARG A 356 -6.57 -1.97 28.10
N ARG A 357 -5.50 -2.65 28.45
CA ARG A 357 -4.18 -2.02 28.62
C ARG A 357 -3.42 -1.79 27.32
N TRP A 358 -3.94 -2.29 26.19
CA TRP A 358 -3.28 -2.12 24.90
C TRP A 358 -4.11 -1.22 23.99
N ARG A 359 -3.42 -0.35 23.24
CA ARG A 359 -4.00 0.46 22.19
C ARG A 359 -3.64 -0.21 20.85
N GLY A 360 -4.35 -1.25 20.48
CA GLY A 360 -3.99 -2.05 19.32
C GLY A 360 -4.66 -1.59 18.05
N ILE A 361 -3.90 -1.61 16.95
CA ILE A 361 -4.41 -1.59 15.59
C ILE A 361 -4.00 -2.89 14.93
N GLY A 362 -4.83 -3.36 14.04
CA GLY A 362 -4.49 -4.55 13.26
C GLY A 362 -4.41 -5.79 14.11
N ALA A 363 -3.29 -6.49 14.01
CA ALA A 363 -3.05 -7.71 14.76
C ALA A 363 -2.46 -7.47 16.14
N MET A 364 -2.26 -6.21 16.54
CA MET A 364 -1.81 -5.89 17.89
C MET A 364 -2.84 -6.36 18.92
N PRO A 365 -2.41 -6.61 20.16
CA PRO A 365 -3.32 -7.16 21.17
C PRO A 365 -4.56 -6.30 21.38
N ARG A 366 -5.70 -6.89 21.17
CA ARG A 366 -7.01 -6.26 21.36
C ARG A 366 -8.05 -7.34 21.55
N GLU A 367 -9.18 -6.98 22.15
CA GLU A 367 -10.28 -7.91 22.31
C GLU A 367 -10.75 -8.41 20.94
N PRO A 368 -10.73 -9.72 20.67
CA PRO A 368 -11.11 -10.24 19.36
C PRO A 368 -12.58 -10.04 19.04
N ASP A 369 -12.86 -9.56 17.86
CA ASP A 369 -14.24 -9.46 17.34
C ASP A 369 -14.56 -10.74 16.55
N TYR A 370 -15.04 -11.78 17.23
CA TYR A 370 -15.32 -13.06 16.59
C TYR A 370 -16.48 -13.04 15.59
N ASP A 371 -17.27 -11.97 15.59
CA ASP A 371 -18.31 -11.73 14.58
C ASP A 371 -17.74 -11.04 13.34
N GLY A 372 -16.65 -10.29 13.51
CA GLY A 372 -15.93 -9.64 12.43
C GLY A 372 -14.82 -10.50 11.82
N ILE A 373 -14.11 -11.27 12.65
CA ILE A 373 -13.01 -12.14 12.18
C ILE A 373 -13.60 -13.33 11.43
N ARG A 374 -13.02 -13.64 10.27
CA ARG A 374 -13.51 -14.72 9.41
C ARG A 374 -12.42 -15.77 9.20
N VAL A 375 -12.84 -17.01 9.04
CA VAL A 375 -11.96 -18.10 8.60
C VAL A 375 -11.71 -17.87 7.12
N TYR A 376 -10.45 -17.62 6.73
CA TYR A 376 -10.11 -17.13 5.39
C TYR A 376 -9.94 -18.33 4.46
N GLU A 377 -11.02 -18.72 3.79
CA GLU A 377 -11.06 -19.88 2.88
C GLU A 377 -10.97 -19.48 1.42
N HIS A 378 -11.42 -18.25 1.09
CA HIS A 378 -11.50 -17.76 -0.29
C HIS A 378 -10.99 -16.32 -0.34
N GLY A 379 -10.23 -15.99 -1.38
CA GLY A 379 -9.67 -14.65 -1.56
C GLY A 379 -10.70 -13.54 -1.71
N LEU A 380 -11.91 -13.90 -2.14
CA LEU A 380 -13.05 -12.97 -2.22
C LEU A 380 -14.15 -13.43 -1.25
N PRO A 381 -14.92 -12.49 -0.67
CA PRO A 381 -16.03 -12.88 0.19
C PRO A 381 -17.15 -13.62 -0.59
N PRO A 382 -17.98 -14.44 0.10
CA PRO A 382 -18.06 -14.53 1.57
C PRO A 382 -17.08 -15.55 2.16
N ASN A 383 -16.71 -15.30 3.42
CA ASN A 383 -15.97 -16.22 4.26
C ASN A 383 -16.73 -16.34 5.59
N PRO A 384 -16.85 -17.53 6.19
CA PRO A 384 -17.62 -17.68 7.43
C PRO A 384 -16.93 -16.98 8.60
N THR A 385 -17.70 -16.45 9.54
CA THR A 385 -17.13 -15.85 10.76
C THR A 385 -16.58 -16.95 11.67
N VAL A 386 -15.63 -16.59 12.50
CA VAL A 386 -15.10 -17.51 13.51
C VAL A 386 -16.24 -17.97 14.44
N ARG A 387 -17.19 -17.06 14.77
CA ARG A 387 -18.34 -17.42 15.62
C ARG A 387 -19.24 -18.46 14.94
N GLU A 388 -19.50 -18.31 13.62
CA GLU A 388 -20.31 -19.31 12.89
C GLU A 388 -19.65 -20.69 12.91
N VAL A 389 -18.35 -20.74 12.65
CA VAL A 389 -17.61 -22.02 12.65
C VAL A 389 -17.58 -22.62 14.06
N ALA A 390 -17.35 -21.78 15.08
CA ALA A 390 -17.37 -22.22 16.48
C ALA A 390 -18.72 -22.84 16.87
N ALA A 391 -19.81 -22.18 16.48
CA ALA A 391 -21.17 -22.69 16.74
C ALA A 391 -21.41 -24.06 16.06
N GLN A 392 -20.94 -24.21 14.81
CA GLN A 392 -21.05 -25.50 14.10
C GLN A 392 -20.27 -26.60 14.79
N ARG A 393 -19.12 -26.26 15.41
CA ARG A 393 -18.28 -27.22 16.15
C ARG A 393 -18.72 -27.44 17.59
N GLY A 394 -19.60 -26.57 18.13
CA GLY A 394 -20.05 -26.66 19.51
C GLY A 394 -18.98 -26.23 20.52
N VAL A 395 -18.10 -25.31 20.15
CA VAL A 395 -16.96 -24.84 20.98
C VAL A 395 -16.94 -23.32 21.05
N ASP A 396 -16.12 -22.76 21.94
CA ASP A 396 -15.89 -21.31 22.01
C ASP A 396 -15.10 -20.82 20.76
N PRO A 397 -15.34 -19.58 20.33
CA PRO A 397 -14.63 -19.05 19.15
C PRO A 397 -13.11 -19.13 19.22
N ALA A 398 -12.49 -18.82 20.37
CA ALA A 398 -11.04 -18.92 20.50
C ALA A 398 -10.56 -20.37 20.35
N LEU A 399 -11.33 -21.34 20.89
CA LEU A 399 -10.97 -22.75 20.72
C LEU A 399 -11.09 -23.17 19.26
N ALA A 400 -12.12 -22.69 18.55
CA ALA A 400 -12.27 -22.97 17.11
C ALA A 400 -11.06 -22.48 16.32
N MET A 401 -10.54 -21.27 16.63
CA MET A 401 -9.32 -20.77 15.97
C MET A 401 -8.12 -21.68 16.24
N ILE A 402 -7.95 -22.12 17.50
CA ILE A 402 -6.85 -23.02 17.86
C ILE A 402 -6.96 -24.35 17.11
N GLU A 403 -8.16 -24.95 17.11
CA GLU A 403 -8.40 -26.22 16.43
C GLU A 403 -8.12 -26.14 14.92
N LEU A 404 -8.66 -25.11 14.27
CA LEU A 404 -8.44 -24.90 12.83
C LEU A 404 -6.96 -24.73 12.51
N ALA A 405 -6.22 -24.00 13.37
CA ALA A 405 -4.79 -23.82 13.18
C ALA A 405 -4.04 -25.15 13.33
N VAL A 406 -4.38 -25.95 14.34
CA VAL A 406 -3.73 -27.27 14.56
C VAL A 406 -4.07 -28.21 13.40
N GLU A 407 -5.34 -28.26 12.99
CA GLU A 407 -5.80 -29.13 11.89
C GLU A 407 -5.12 -28.82 10.56
N SER A 408 -4.76 -27.57 10.35
CA SER A 408 -4.13 -27.10 9.11
C SER A 408 -2.60 -27.02 9.21
N ASP A 409 -1.99 -27.51 10.30
CA ASP A 409 -0.55 -27.35 10.55
C ASP A 409 -0.12 -25.87 10.54
N PHE A 410 -0.98 -25.00 11.13
CA PHE A 410 -0.84 -23.54 11.22
C PHE A 410 -0.99 -22.80 9.87
N GLU A 411 -1.42 -23.48 8.81
CA GLU A 411 -1.64 -22.81 7.51
C GLU A 411 -2.92 -21.97 7.47
N GLN A 412 -3.89 -22.24 8.37
CA GLN A 412 -5.14 -21.49 8.37
C GLN A 412 -4.91 -20.03 8.73
N LEU A 413 -5.32 -19.15 7.84
CA LEU A 413 -5.36 -17.72 8.11
C LEU A 413 -6.77 -17.30 8.50
N PHE A 414 -6.86 -16.23 9.28
CA PHE A 414 -8.11 -15.58 9.63
C PHE A 414 -8.02 -14.13 9.14
N ILE A 415 -9.13 -13.58 8.65
CA ILE A 415 -9.15 -12.21 8.16
C ILE A 415 -10.22 -11.40 8.90
N GLN A 416 -9.82 -10.22 9.37
CA GLN A 416 -10.77 -9.18 9.77
C GLN A 416 -10.84 -8.20 8.60
N PRO A 417 -11.95 -8.19 7.83
CA PRO A 417 -11.99 -7.48 6.54
C PRO A 417 -11.82 -5.98 6.62
N SER A 418 -12.10 -5.38 7.77
CA SER A 418 -11.83 -3.96 7.98
C SER A 418 -11.62 -3.67 9.46
N LEU A 419 -10.61 -2.85 9.74
CA LEU A 419 -10.36 -2.33 11.10
C LEU A 419 -11.43 -1.33 11.55
N TYR A 420 -12.02 -0.61 10.61
CA TYR A 420 -13.02 0.42 10.87
C TYR A 420 -14.32 0.04 10.17
N PRO A 421 -15.49 0.20 10.84
CA PRO A 421 -16.76 -0.16 10.20
C PRO A 421 -16.97 0.67 8.93
N GLN A 422 -16.90 0.01 7.77
CA GLN A 422 -17.14 0.65 6.49
C GLN A 422 -18.63 0.76 6.23
N ASP A 423 -19.05 1.88 5.66
CA ASP A 423 -20.41 2.06 5.16
C ASP A 423 -20.41 1.84 3.65
N PRO A 424 -21.12 0.84 3.13
CA PRO A 424 -21.09 0.53 1.71
C PRO A 424 -21.50 1.67 0.80
N ASP A 425 -22.48 2.48 1.22
CA ASP A 425 -22.92 3.60 0.39
C ASP A 425 -21.87 4.71 0.35
N VAL A 426 -21.18 4.97 1.48
CA VAL A 426 -20.08 5.92 1.55
C VAL A 426 -18.90 5.40 0.71
N LEU A 427 -18.62 4.10 0.79
CA LEU A 427 -17.53 3.51 -0.01
C LEU A 427 -17.79 3.69 -1.51
N LEU A 428 -19.02 3.43 -1.95
CA LEU A 428 -19.37 3.63 -3.36
C LEU A 428 -19.30 5.10 -3.76
N ALA A 429 -19.76 6.00 -2.88
CA ALA A 429 -19.64 7.43 -3.13
C ALA A 429 -18.17 7.83 -3.28
N ALA A 430 -17.31 7.32 -2.38
CA ALA A 430 -15.88 7.59 -2.44
C ALA A 430 -15.25 7.04 -3.73
N LEU A 431 -15.53 5.79 -4.09
CA LEU A 431 -14.96 5.19 -5.32
C LEU A 431 -15.36 5.92 -6.61
N ARG A 432 -16.48 6.64 -6.60
CA ARG A 432 -16.98 7.38 -7.77
C ARG A 432 -16.71 8.87 -7.71
N HIS A 433 -16.16 9.35 -6.61
CA HIS A 433 -15.96 10.79 -6.42
C HIS A 433 -14.81 11.29 -7.33
N PRO A 434 -14.96 12.42 -8.00
CA PRO A 434 -13.93 12.88 -8.95
C PRO A 434 -12.62 13.32 -8.30
N ARG A 435 -12.60 13.44 -6.96
CA ARG A 435 -11.41 13.85 -6.19
C ARG A 435 -10.94 12.75 -5.25
N THR A 436 -11.19 11.50 -5.61
CA THR A 436 -10.62 10.35 -4.89
C THR A 436 -9.86 9.46 -5.87
N VAL A 437 -9.01 8.63 -5.34
CA VAL A 437 -8.24 7.67 -6.11
C VAL A 437 -8.09 6.39 -5.29
N MET A 438 -8.35 5.25 -5.91
CA MET A 438 -8.28 3.94 -5.25
C MET A 438 -6.83 3.46 -5.34
N THR A 439 -6.04 3.71 -4.28
CA THR A 439 -4.60 3.60 -4.37
C THR A 439 -3.90 3.34 -3.03
N PHE A 440 -4.60 2.94 -1.98
CA PHE A 440 -4.03 2.85 -0.63
C PHE A 440 -3.83 1.38 -0.23
N SER A 441 -2.78 0.74 -0.77
CA SER A 441 -2.54 -0.67 -0.45
C SER A 441 -1.63 -0.89 0.77
N ASP A 442 -0.82 0.09 1.12
CA ASP A 442 0.26 -0.05 2.11
C ASP A 442 1.24 -1.19 1.78
N SER A 443 1.32 -1.58 0.50
CA SER A 443 2.19 -2.68 0.08
C SER A 443 3.64 -2.38 0.43
N GLY A 444 4.33 -3.35 1.03
CA GLY A 444 5.70 -3.17 1.53
C GLY A 444 5.77 -2.88 3.02
N ALA A 445 4.64 -2.48 3.64
CA ALA A 445 4.53 -2.31 5.09
C ALA A 445 3.66 -3.43 5.70
N HIS A 446 3.59 -3.44 7.03
CA HIS A 446 2.71 -4.31 7.81
C HIS A 446 2.85 -5.79 7.43
N LEU A 447 4.10 -6.23 7.26
CA LEU A 447 4.45 -7.50 6.63
C LEU A 447 3.86 -8.72 7.33
N SER A 448 3.57 -8.61 8.65
CA SER A 448 3.06 -9.74 9.43
C SER A 448 1.53 -9.78 9.51
N GLN A 449 0.81 -8.75 9.04
CA GLN A 449 -0.61 -8.63 9.37
C GLN A 449 -1.50 -8.02 8.29
N ILE A 450 -0.96 -7.28 7.31
CA ILE A 450 -1.77 -6.65 6.26
C ILE A 450 -1.22 -7.09 4.90
N CYS A 451 -2.12 -7.45 3.99
CA CYS A 451 -1.75 -7.81 2.64
C CYS A 451 -2.74 -7.17 1.66
N ASP A 452 -2.79 -5.83 1.72
CA ASP A 452 -3.74 -5.07 0.90
C ASP A 452 -3.22 -4.76 -0.50
N ALA A 453 -2.02 -5.28 -0.89
CA ALA A 453 -1.56 -5.30 -2.28
C ALA A 453 -2.61 -5.92 -3.22
N SER A 454 -3.59 -6.62 -2.68
CA SER A 454 -4.65 -7.27 -3.44
C SER A 454 -5.86 -6.37 -3.70
N ILE A 455 -5.85 -5.09 -3.28
CA ILE A 455 -7.02 -4.22 -3.48
C ILE A 455 -7.36 -4.06 -4.97
N GLN A 456 -6.37 -4.07 -5.86
CA GLN A 456 -6.62 -3.93 -7.30
C GLN A 456 -7.44 -5.12 -7.83
N THR A 457 -7.05 -6.30 -7.51
CA THR A 457 -7.81 -7.50 -7.90
C THR A 457 -9.08 -7.70 -7.07
N UNK A 458 -9.28 -7.10 -5.81
CA UNK A 458 -10.33 -7.05 -5.06
C UNK A 458 -11.29 -6.28 -5.62
N LEU A 459 -10.89 -5.10 -6.26
CA LEU A 459 -11.84 -4.23 -6.96
C LEU A 459 -12.49 -4.96 -8.15
N LEU A 460 -11.67 -5.53 -9.00
CA LEU A 460 -12.16 -6.19 -10.21
C LEU A 460 -12.96 -7.46 -9.89
N GLY A 461 -12.50 -8.26 -8.95
CA GLY A 461 -13.18 -9.51 -8.60
C GLY A 461 -14.48 -9.29 -7.85
N HIS A 462 -14.46 -8.43 -6.85
CA HIS A 462 -15.63 -8.24 -5.98
C HIS A 462 -16.61 -7.21 -6.55
N TRP A 463 -16.15 -5.97 -6.77
CA TRP A 463 -17.06 -4.87 -7.11
C TRP A 463 -17.50 -4.89 -8.57
N VAL A 464 -16.60 -5.27 -9.48
CA VAL A 464 -16.92 -5.36 -10.91
C VAL A 464 -17.63 -6.69 -11.19
N ARG A 465 -17.02 -7.79 -10.90
CA ARG A 465 -17.54 -9.11 -11.28
C ARG A 465 -18.65 -9.61 -10.35
N UNK A 466 -18.35 -9.53 -9.08
CA UNK A 466 -19.19 -10.12 -8.20
C UNK A 466 -20.33 -9.35 -7.88
N ARG A 467 -20.18 -8.11 -7.67
CA ARG A 467 -21.29 -7.23 -7.25
C ARG A 467 -21.93 -6.45 -8.44
N GLN A 468 -21.23 -6.33 -9.56
CA GLN A 468 -21.66 -5.66 -10.79
C GLN A 468 -22.11 -4.20 -10.56
N ILE A 469 -21.44 -3.51 -9.70
CA ILE A 469 -21.73 -2.09 -9.39
C ILE A 469 -20.75 -1.09 -10.04
N UNK A 470 -19.62 -1.53 -10.61
CA UNK A 470 -18.75 -0.85 -11.36
C UNK A 470 -18.63 -1.62 -12.53
N SER A 471 -18.62 -0.94 -13.67
CA SER A 471 -18.26 -1.66 -14.90
C SER A 471 -16.77 -1.98 -14.91
N LEU A 472 -16.34 -2.84 -15.80
CA LEU A 472 -14.89 -3.15 -15.93
C LEU A 472 -14.13 -1.88 -16.32
N GLU A 473 -14.70 -1.08 -17.19
CA GLU A 473 -14.11 0.17 -17.67
C GLU A 473 -13.93 1.18 -16.52
N GLU A 474 -14.94 1.31 -15.66
CA GLU A 474 -14.84 2.17 -14.47
C GLU A 474 -13.75 1.65 -13.53
N GLY A 475 -13.76 0.35 -13.23
CA GLY A 475 -12.76 -0.25 -12.34
C GLY A 475 -11.33 -0.06 -12.87
N VAL A 476 -11.12 -0.30 -14.15
CA VAL A 476 -9.79 -0.13 -14.76
C VAL A 476 -9.36 1.34 -14.73
N ARG A 477 -10.28 2.29 -14.99
CA ARG A 477 -9.95 3.73 -14.90
C ARG A 477 -9.45 4.10 -13.50
N GLU A 478 -10.11 3.58 -12.45
CA GLU A 478 -9.71 3.88 -11.06
C GLU A 478 -8.33 3.30 -10.71
N LEU A 479 -7.92 2.23 -11.38
CA LEU A 479 -6.62 1.60 -11.15
C LEU A 479 -5.50 2.15 -12.05
N THR A 480 -5.83 2.98 -13.06
CA THR A 480 -4.87 3.35 -14.11
C THR A 480 -4.83 4.85 -14.35
N GLN A 481 -5.78 5.42 -15.12
CA GLN A 481 -5.77 6.84 -15.47
C GLN A 481 -5.94 7.75 -14.25
N ALA A 482 -6.80 7.37 -13.29
CA ALA A 482 -7.04 8.22 -12.13
C ALA A 482 -5.76 8.43 -11.29
N PRO A 483 -5.05 7.37 -10.86
CA PRO A 483 -3.79 7.57 -10.15
C PRO A 483 -2.68 8.17 -11.04
N ALA A 484 -2.60 7.79 -12.33
CA ALA A 484 -1.60 8.39 -13.22
C ALA A 484 -1.77 9.90 -13.29
N ARG A 485 -3.01 10.36 -13.47
CA ARG A 485 -3.33 11.79 -13.56
C ARG A 485 -2.99 12.51 -12.25
N PHE A 486 -3.35 11.92 -11.13
CA PHE A 486 -3.11 12.54 -9.83
C PHE A 486 -1.61 12.68 -9.55
N TRP A 487 -0.83 11.63 -9.77
CA TRP A 487 0.62 11.64 -9.52
C TRP A 487 1.41 12.34 -10.64
N GLY A 488 0.76 12.81 -11.70
CA GLY A 488 1.44 13.52 -12.79
C GLY A 488 2.21 12.61 -13.74
N LEU A 489 1.84 11.33 -13.82
CA LEU A 489 2.49 10.32 -14.67
C LEU A 489 1.82 10.36 -16.05
N SER A 490 2.17 11.34 -16.87
CA SER A 490 1.43 11.69 -18.09
C SER A 490 1.65 10.71 -19.24
N ASP A 491 2.62 9.79 -19.14
CA ASP A 491 2.99 8.89 -20.23
C ASP A 491 2.44 7.45 -20.03
N ARG A 492 1.57 7.23 -19.06
CA ARG A 492 1.02 5.90 -18.73
C ARG A 492 -0.41 5.99 -18.21
N GLY A 493 -1.01 4.85 -17.90
CA GLY A 493 -2.39 4.77 -17.38
C GLY A 493 -3.45 4.72 -18.45
N LEU A 494 -3.07 4.77 -19.72
CA LEU A 494 -3.99 4.64 -20.87
C LEU A 494 -3.36 3.77 -21.96
N ILE A 495 -4.19 2.97 -22.64
CA ILE A 495 -3.78 2.30 -23.88
C ILE A 495 -4.00 3.30 -25.02
N ARG A 496 -2.93 3.97 -25.42
CA ARG A 496 -2.95 4.99 -26.48
C ARG A 496 -1.57 4.98 -27.15
N GLU A 497 -1.56 5.18 -28.48
CA GLU A 497 -0.30 5.24 -29.23
C GLU A 497 0.62 6.32 -28.64
N GLY A 498 1.88 5.98 -28.45
CA GLY A 498 2.90 6.83 -27.85
C GLY A 498 3.05 6.69 -26.34
N MET A 499 2.08 6.10 -25.64
CA MET A 499 2.18 5.85 -24.20
C MET A 499 3.13 4.69 -23.90
N ILE A 500 3.71 4.68 -22.72
CA ILE A 500 4.53 3.54 -22.25
C ILE A 500 3.67 2.28 -22.27
N ALA A 501 4.24 1.19 -22.73
CA ALA A 501 3.55 -0.09 -22.84
C ALA A 501 3.63 -0.83 -21.50
N ASP A 502 2.90 -0.31 -20.50
CA ASP A 502 2.60 -0.94 -19.23
C ASP A 502 1.20 -1.52 -19.37
N LEU A 503 1.06 -2.85 -19.43
CA LEU A 503 -0.19 -3.49 -19.84
C LEU A 503 -0.42 -4.75 -19.01
N ASN A 504 -1.71 -5.09 -18.81
CA ASN A 504 -2.12 -6.39 -18.27
C ASN A 504 -3.02 -7.09 -19.28
N VAL A 505 -2.88 -8.41 -19.35
CA VAL A 505 -3.83 -9.30 -20.04
C VAL A 505 -4.50 -10.12 -18.94
N LEU A 506 -5.80 -9.98 -18.77
CA LEU A 506 -6.52 -10.60 -17.66
C LEU A 506 -7.88 -11.15 -18.08
N ASP A 507 -8.30 -12.20 -17.39
CA ASP A 507 -9.61 -12.82 -17.57
C ASP A 507 -10.60 -12.16 -16.61
N PRO A 508 -11.51 -11.32 -17.11
CA PRO A 508 -12.46 -10.62 -16.24
C PRO A 508 -13.45 -11.56 -15.53
N THR A 509 -13.57 -12.81 -15.99
CA THR A 509 -14.44 -13.78 -15.34
C THR A 509 -13.75 -14.49 -14.16
N ARG A 510 -12.42 -14.39 -14.05
CA ARG A 510 -11.63 -15.08 -13.01
C ARG A 510 -10.84 -14.16 -12.11
N VAL A 511 -10.49 -12.94 -12.58
CA VAL A 511 -9.58 -12.05 -11.85
C VAL A 511 -10.02 -11.85 -10.40
N GLY A 512 -9.07 -12.03 -9.46
CA GLY A 512 -9.30 -11.87 -8.03
C GLY A 512 -8.08 -12.26 -7.22
N PRO A 513 -8.05 -11.90 -5.93
CA PRO A 513 -6.95 -12.33 -5.06
C PRO A 513 -7.11 -13.79 -4.65
N ALA A 514 -6.00 -14.50 -4.57
CA ALA A 514 -5.94 -15.83 -3.93
C ALA A 514 -5.88 -15.65 -2.41
N VAL A 515 -6.00 -16.74 -1.66
CA VAL A 515 -5.75 -16.73 -0.20
C VAL A 515 -4.23 -16.58 -0.01
N PRO A 516 -3.78 -15.67 0.86
CA PRO A 516 -2.33 -15.50 1.06
C PRO A 516 -1.71 -16.64 1.84
N VAL A 517 -0.38 -16.71 1.80
CA VAL A 517 0.42 -17.67 2.58
C VAL A 517 1.50 -16.89 3.34
N VAL A 518 2.04 -17.50 4.38
CA VAL A 518 3.21 -16.96 5.08
C VAL A 518 4.46 -17.55 4.42
N VAL A 519 5.39 -16.67 4.02
CA VAL A 519 6.67 -17.07 3.41
C VAL A 519 7.83 -16.53 4.24
N GLU A 520 8.98 -17.20 4.17
CA GLU A 520 10.20 -16.81 4.89
C GLU A 520 11.24 -16.35 3.86
N ASP A 521 11.01 -15.16 3.29
CA ASP A 521 11.87 -14.63 2.21
C ASP A 521 12.45 -13.25 2.50
N LEU A 522 12.31 -12.74 3.73
CA LEU A 522 12.93 -11.48 4.11
C LEU A 522 14.43 -11.68 4.42
N PRO A 523 15.27 -10.67 4.22
CA PRO A 523 16.66 -10.72 4.67
C PRO A 523 16.73 -11.11 6.15
N GLY A 524 17.68 -11.98 6.51
CA GLY A 524 17.79 -12.50 7.87
C GLY A 524 16.84 -13.64 8.20
N GLY A 525 16.03 -14.09 7.24
CA GLY A 525 15.10 -15.21 7.43
C GLY A 525 13.78 -14.82 8.07
N GLY A 526 13.43 -13.54 8.02
CA GLY A 526 12.14 -13.06 8.51
C GLY A 526 10.98 -13.52 7.64
N SER A 527 9.77 -13.53 8.22
CA SER A 527 8.55 -13.99 7.54
C SER A 527 7.69 -12.81 7.11
N ARG A 528 6.93 -13.02 6.05
CA ARG A 528 5.88 -12.07 5.63
C ARG A 528 4.71 -12.80 5.01
N LEU A 529 3.59 -12.07 4.90
CA LEU A 529 2.44 -12.52 4.13
C LEU A 529 2.73 -12.33 2.63
N SER A 530 2.38 -13.32 1.83
CA SER A 530 2.52 -13.27 0.36
C SER A 530 1.18 -13.65 -0.26
N GLN A 531 0.70 -12.82 -1.19
CA GLN A 531 -0.60 -13.03 -1.83
C GLN A 531 -0.47 -12.95 -3.35
N ARG A 532 -0.89 -14.01 -4.02
CA ARG A 532 -0.97 -14.08 -5.48
C ARG A 532 -2.36 -13.65 -5.96
N ALA A 533 -2.49 -13.43 -7.25
CA ALA A 533 -3.77 -13.20 -7.89
C ALA A 533 -4.09 -14.33 -8.85
N GLU A 534 -5.37 -14.49 -9.13
CA GLU A 534 -5.87 -15.38 -10.20
C GLU A 534 -6.32 -14.52 -11.37
N GLY A 535 -6.31 -15.09 -12.56
CA GLY A 535 -6.90 -14.49 -13.74
C GLY A 535 -6.07 -13.41 -14.43
N ILE A 536 -4.79 -13.25 -14.08
CA ILE A 536 -3.87 -12.38 -14.81
C ILE A 536 -2.94 -13.26 -15.62
N ALA A 537 -3.12 -13.27 -16.94
CA ALA A 537 -2.35 -14.13 -17.85
C ALA A 537 -0.96 -13.55 -18.15
N ALA A 538 -0.85 -12.21 -18.25
CA ALA A 538 0.45 -11.59 -18.51
C ALA A 538 0.45 -10.15 -17.99
N THR A 539 1.63 -9.73 -17.51
CA THR A 539 1.90 -8.32 -17.20
C THR A 539 3.10 -7.87 -18.02
N VAL A 540 2.97 -6.72 -18.65
CA VAL A 540 3.99 -6.08 -19.48
C VAL A 540 4.38 -4.77 -18.81
N VAL A 541 5.69 -4.52 -18.68
CA VAL A 541 6.22 -3.26 -18.12
C VAL A 541 7.22 -2.71 -19.13
N ALA A 542 7.03 -1.46 -19.52
CA ALA A 542 7.91 -0.81 -20.51
C ALA A 542 8.14 -1.69 -21.75
N GLY A 543 7.08 -2.34 -22.23
CA GLY A 543 7.11 -3.16 -23.44
C GLY A 543 7.68 -4.57 -23.29
N GLN A 544 8.12 -4.97 -22.08
CA GLN A 544 8.65 -6.30 -21.83
C GLN A 544 7.71 -7.09 -20.92
N VAL A 545 7.47 -8.36 -21.26
CA VAL A 545 6.64 -9.25 -20.43
C VAL A 545 7.41 -9.57 -19.17
N THR A 546 6.92 -9.13 -18.01
CA THR A 546 7.56 -9.39 -16.70
C THR A 546 6.96 -10.60 -16.01
N LEU A 547 5.66 -10.87 -16.23
CA LEU A 547 4.96 -12.02 -15.65
C LEU A 547 4.17 -12.76 -16.73
N ARG A 548 4.16 -14.11 -16.67
CA ARG A 548 3.23 -14.98 -17.42
C ARG A 548 2.60 -15.96 -16.45
N GLU A 549 1.28 -15.99 -16.40
CA GLU A 549 0.48 -16.85 -15.50
C GLU A 549 0.99 -16.75 -14.05
N GLY A 550 1.33 -15.52 -13.63
CA GLY A 550 1.81 -15.24 -12.28
C GLY A 550 3.29 -15.57 -12.04
N GLU A 551 4.02 -16.11 -13.04
CA GLU A 551 5.42 -16.46 -12.87
C GLU A 551 6.35 -15.43 -13.52
N PRO A 552 7.42 -15.01 -12.81
CA PRO A 552 8.38 -14.05 -13.36
C PRO A 552 9.13 -14.59 -14.58
N THR A 553 9.28 -13.75 -15.60
CA THR A 553 10.08 -14.08 -16.78
C THR A 553 11.57 -13.79 -16.58
N GLY A 554 11.91 -13.03 -15.55
CA GLY A 554 13.26 -12.54 -15.32
C GLY A 554 13.54 -11.16 -15.93
N ALA A 555 12.58 -10.60 -16.69
CA ALA A 555 12.75 -9.24 -17.24
C ALA A 555 12.66 -8.18 -16.16
N MET A 556 13.57 -7.22 -16.19
CA MET A 556 13.67 -6.14 -15.19
C MET A 556 13.63 -4.77 -15.88
N PRO A 557 12.55 -4.43 -16.60
CA PRO A 557 12.48 -3.18 -17.35
C PRO A 557 12.03 -1.97 -16.53
N GLY A 558 11.76 -2.16 -15.25
CA GLY A 558 11.27 -1.10 -14.37
C GLY A 558 12.23 0.08 -14.27
N ARG A 559 11.71 1.24 -14.00
CA ARG A 559 12.47 2.50 -13.96
C ARG A 559 12.06 3.32 -12.75
N LEU A 560 12.97 4.18 -12.31
CA LEU A 560 12.62 5.26 -11.39
C LEU A 560 11.84 6.31 -12.18
N LEU A 561 10.65 6.66 -11.69
CA LEU A 561 9.82 7.70 -12.27
C LEU A 561 10.09 8.99 -11.51
N ARG A 562 10.34 10.07 -12.24
CA ARG A 562 10.72 11.36 -11.66
C ARG A 562 9.69 12.42 -12.02
N ASN A 563 9.61 13.47 -11.21
CA ASN A 563 8.73 14.60 -11.49
C ASN A 563 9.26 15.44 -12.68
N ARG A 564 8.46 16.41 -13.11
CA ARG A 564 8.76 17.21 -14.31
C ARG A 564 10.01 18.10 -14.19
N LEU A 565 10.49 18.42 -12.98
CA LEU A 565 11.70 19.24 -12.83
C LEU A 565 12.96 18.46 -13.23
N ALA A 566 13.01 17.16 -12.94
CA ALA A 566 14.19 16.36 -13.24
C ALA A 566 14.42 16.14 -14.74
N HIS A 567 13.42 16.50 -15.57
CA HIS A 567 13.49 16.39 -17.03
C HIS A 567 13.83 17.73 -17.70
N ARG A 568 14.08 18.81 -16.93
CA ARG A 568 14.50 20.12 -17.41
C ARG A 568 16.00 20.31 -17.27
#